data_f332aa36f967afdac573a6a46302e756
#
_entry.id   f332aa36f967afdac573a6a46302e756
#
_cell.length_a   1.000
_cell.length_b   1.000
_cell.length_c   1.000
_cell.angle_alpha   90.00
_cell.angle_beta   90.00
_cell.angle_gamma   90.00
#
_symmetry.space_group_name_H-M   'P 1'
#
loop_
_entity.id
_entity.type
_entity.pdbx_description
1 polymer ?
#
loop_
_entity_poly.entity_id
_entity_poly.type
_entity_poly.pdbx_seq_one_letter_code
_entity_poly.pdbx_strand_id
1 'polypeptide(L)'
;PFTTENSPLGGGFIPTQTPRVELFNYIVDELNAIAASGDMPAAQSNYPRADIGSVYGLLARLYLNAEVYTATDVAPGTPMWAEAKAACEEIYKLGYSICPDYAALFRGDNGENANARGEFLFAVPYDAEDAQSYGGTGYLTFAAAAATDVKDDKGTSDESDDEFFGPTGINN
;
A
#
# COMPACT_ATOMS: atom_id res chain seq x y z
N PRO A 1 4.66 -19.84 -4.91
CA PRO A 1 4.02 -20.74 -3.95
C PRO A 1 3.32 -19.94 -2.86
N PHE A 2 2.18 -20.41 -2.39
CA PHE A 2 1.50 -19.87 -1.21
C PHE A 2 0.98 -21.01 -0.34
N THR A 3 0.75 -20.71 0.93
CA THR A 3 0.19 -21.63 1.91
C THR A 3 -1.11 -21.08 2.44
N THR A 4 -2.05 -21.97 2.74
CA THR A 4 -3.33 -21.64 3.38
C THR A 4 -3.42 -22.34 4.74
N GLU A 5 -4.47 -22.06 5.48
CA GLU A 5 -4.77 -22.75 6.75
C GLU A 5 -4.90 -24.28 6.60
N ASN A 6 -5.18 -24.75 5.38
CA ASN A 6 -5.28 -26.17 5.04
C ASN A 6 -3.93 -26.81 4.67
N SER A 7 -2.86 -26.02 4.61
CA SER A 7 -1.54 -26.55 4.29
C SER A 7 -0.98 -27.38 5.44
N PRO A 8 -0.24 -28.47 5.17
CA PRO A 8 0.34 -29.29 6.23
C PRO A 8 1.25 -28.48 7.16
N LEU A 9 1.07 -28.67 8.47
CA LEU A 9 1.94 -28.10 9.49
C LEU A 9 3.15 -29.04 9.70
N GLY A 10 4.35 -28.46 9.66
CA GLY A 10 5.59 -29.21 10.01
C GLY A 10 6.74 -29.06 9.03
N GLY A 11 7.95 -29.36 9.52
CA GLY A 11 9.18 -29.23 8.76
C GLY A 11 9.30 -30.31 7.68
N GLY A 12 9.11 -29.96 6.45
CA GLY A 12 9.18 -30.85 5.29
C GLY A 12 8.15 -30.52 4.21
N PHE A 13 7.11 -29.75 4.53
CA PHE A 13 6.22 -29.24 3.51
C PHE A 13 6.86 -28.06 2.78
N ILE A 14 7.13 -28.25 1.50
CA ILE A 14 7.61 -27.19 0.61
C ILE A 14 6.50 -26.92 -0.39
N PRO A 15 5.86 -25.72 -0.36
CA PRO A 15 4.81 -25.41 -1.30
C PRO A 15 5.35 -25.34 -2.73
N THR A 16 4.62 -25.94 -3.66
CA THR A 16 4.94 -25.90 -5.09
C THR A 16 4.65 -24.53 -5.69
N GLN A 17 5.33 -24.21 -6.78
CA GLN A 17 5.03 -22.99 -7.52
C GLN A 17 3.61 -23.06 -8.11
N THR A 18 2.80 -22.03 -7.84
CA THR A 18 1.48 -21.89 -8.41
C THR A 18 1.55 -21.06 -9.70
N PRO A 19 0.92 -21.50 -10.80
CA PRO A 19 0.82 -20.70 -12.02
C PRO A 19 0.18 -19.32 -11.75
N ARG A 20 0.68 -18.28 -12.43
CA ARG A 20 0.21 -16.90 -12.21
C ARG A 20 -1.28 -16.73 -12.40
N VAL A 21 -1.85 -17.35 -13.45
CA VAL A 21 -3.29 -17.28 -13.74
C VAL A 21 -4.13 -17.91 -12.63
N GLU A 22 -3.69 -19.05 -12.14
CA GLU A 22 -4.37 -19.74 -11.02
C GLU A 22 -4.33 -18.91 -9.74
N LEU A 23 -3.16 -18.33 -9.43
CA LEU A 23 -3.01 -17.45 -8.28
C LEU A 23 -3.87 -16.18 -8.41
N PHE A 24 -3.94 -15.58 -9.61
CA PHE A 24 -4.79 -14.43 -9.86
C PHE A 24 -6.27 -14.76 -9.60
N ASN A 25 -6.76 -15.86 -10.15
CA ASN A 25 -8.13 -16.28 -9.95
C ASN A 25 -8.44 -16.55 -8.47
N TYR A 26 -7.54 -17.26 -7.79
CA TYR A 26 -7.67 -17.51 -6.34
C TYR A 26 -7.80 -16.22 -5.54
N ILE A 27 -6.93 -15.24 -5.78
CA ILE A 27 -6.95 -13.96 -5.03
C ILE A 27 -8.24 -13.18 -5.34
N VAL A 28 -8.68 -13.16 -6.59
CA VAL A 28 -9.93 -12.48 -7.00
C VAL A 28 -11.15 -13.15 -6.33
N ASP A 29 -11.19 -14.46 -6.32
CA ASP A 29 -12.30 -15.23 -5.71
C ASP A 29 -12.35 -14.97 -4.19
N GLU A 30 -11.21 -15.02 -3.50
CA GLU A 30 -11.11 -14.72 -2.06
C GLU A 30 -11.57 -13.28 -1.75
N LEU A 31 -11.10 -12.29 -2.50
CA LEU A 31 -11.50 -10.90 -2.27
C LEU A 31 -12.99 -10.67 -2.52
N ASN A 32 -13.56 -11.30 -3.55
CA ASN A 32 -14.99 -11.22 -3.80
C ASN A 32 -15.81 -11.93 -2.70
N ALA A 33 -15.35 -13.07 -2.21
CA ALA A 33 -15.98 -13.76 -1.08
C ALA A 33 -15.94 -12.89 0.19
N ILE A 34 -14.81 -12.25 0.49
CA ILE A 34 -14.67 -11.31 1.60
C ILE A 34 -15.62 -10.13 1.43
N ALA A 35 -15.69 -9.52 0.24
CA ALA A 35 -16.60 -8.41 -0.03
C ALA A 35 -18.09 -8.80 0.17
N ALA A 36 -18.44 -10.03 -0.18
CA ALA A 36 -19.80 -10.53 -0.07
C ALA A 36 -20.18 -11.02 1.34
N SER A 37 -19.20 -11.35 2.21
CA SER A 37 -19.47 -11.89 3.55
C SER A 37 -20.15 -10.90 4.48
N GLY A 38 -19.88 -9.59 4.31
CA GLY A 38 -20.32 -8.54 5.21
C GLY A 38 -19.53 -8.48 6.54
N ASP A 39 -18.46 -9.26 6.69
CA ASP A 39 -17.68 -9.33 7.93
C ASP A 39 -16.59 -8.24 8.01
N MET A 40 -16.27 -7.59 6.88
CA MET A 40 -15.29 -6.50 6.88
C MET A 40 -15.84 -5.26 7.58
N PRO A 41 -15.00 -4.56 8.38
CA PRO A 41 -15.37 -3.29 8.95
C PRO A 41 -15.85 -2.31 7.88
N ALA A 42 -16.81 -1.47 8.24
CA ALA A 42 -17.24 -0.37 7.36
C ALA A 42 -16.06 0.57 7.05
N ALA A 43 -16.11 1.20 5.88
CA ALA A 43 -15.06 2.10 5.43
C ALA A 43 -14.68 3.13 6.49
N GLN A 44 -13.40 3.29 6.75
CA GLN A 44 -12.80 4.23 7.69
C GLN A 44 -13.23 4.08 9.17
N SER A 45 -14.00 3.04 9.52
CA SER A 45 -14.53 2.87 10.87
C SER A 45 -13.48 2.46 11.90
N ASN A 46 -12.38 1.87 11.48
CA ASN A 46 -11.35 1.33 12.36
C ASN A 46 -9.91 1.58 11.82
N TYR A 47 -9.67 2.83 11.38
CA TYR A 47 -8.34 3.22 10.94
C TYR A 47 -7.26 2.93 12.00
N PRO A 48 -6.09 2.39 11.65
CA PRO A 48 -5.58 2.12 10.29
C PRO A 48 -5.81 0.67 9.80
N ARG A 49 -6.71 -0.08 10.41
CA ARG A 49 -6.98 -1.46 10.00
C ARG A 49 -7.63 -1.51 8.61
N ALA A 50 -7.37 -2.63 7.91
CA ALA A 50 -8.03 -2.90 6.64
C ALA A 50 -9.56 -2.94 6.82
N ASP A 51 -10.27 -2.36 5.90
CA ASP A 51 -11.72 -2.31 5.82
C ASP A 51 -12.22 -2.68 4.43
N ILE A 52 -13.51 -2.56 4.19
CA ILE A 52 -14.13 -2.91 2.90
C ILE A 52 -13.55 -2.09 1.73
N GLY A 53 -13.11 -0.85 1.95
CA GLY A 53 -12.44 -0.03 0.93
C GLY A 53 -11.11 -0.62 0.49
N SER A 54 -10.36 -1.23 1.43
CA SER A 54 -9.11 -1.94 1.11
C SER A 54 -9.36 -3.11 0.14
N VAL A 55 -10.45 -3.85 0.34
CA VAL A 55 -10.84 -4.98 -0.52
C VAL A 55 -11.13 -4.51 -1.94
N TYR A 56 -11.98 -3.49 -2.10
CA TYR A 56 -12.28 -2.94 -3.42
C TYR A 56 -11.08 -2.28 -4.09
N GLY A 57 -10.19 -1.66 -3.31
CA GLY A 57 -8.93 -1.10 -3.81
C GLY A 57 -8.02 -2.17 -4.41
N LEU A 58 -7.90 -3.32 -3.76
CA LEU A 58 -7.15 -4.47 -4.28
C LEU A 58 -7.82 -5.07 -5.52
N LEU A 59 -9.14 -5.26 -5.51
CA LEU A 59 -9.90 -5.74 -6.67
C LEU A 59 -9.72 -4.82 -7.88
N ALA A 60 -9.84 -3.50 -7.69
CA ALA A 60 -9.63 -2.53 -8.77
C ALA A 60 -8.25 -2.67 -9.41
N ARG A 61 -7.19 -2.81 -8.60
CA ARG A 61 -5.82 -3.01 -9.10
C ARG A 61 -5.62 -4.34 -9.81
N LEU A 62 -6.20 -5.41 -9.30
CA LEU A 62 -6.13 -6.75 -9.92
C LEU A 62 -6.84 -6.75 -11.28
N TYR A 63 -8.06 -6.24 -11.34
CA TYR A 63 -8.84 -6.17 -12.57
C TYR A 63 -8.21 -5.25 -13.61
N LEU A 64 -7.64 -4.11 -13.19
CA LEU A 64 -6.92 -3.20 -14.09
C LEU A 64 -5.75 -3.88 -14.79
N ASN A 65 -5.07 -4.78 -14.10
CA ASN A 65 -3.90 -5.51 -14.62
C ASN A 65 -4.22 -6.95 -15.05
N ALA A 66 -5.51 -7.32 -15.13
CA ALA A 66 -5.95 -8.69 -15.42
C ALA A 66 -5.37 -9.22 -16.73
N GLU A 67 -5.30 -8.40 -17.78
CA GLU A 67 -4.73 -8.78 -19.07
C GLU A 67 -3.28 -9.27 -18.94
N VAL A 68 -2.48 -8.63 -18.08
CA VAL A 68 -1.10 -9.06 -17.79
C VAL A 68 -1.08 -10.33 -16.96
N TYR A 69 -1.92 -10.44 -15.95
CA TYR A 69 -1.91 -11.59 -15.03
C TYR A 69 -2.46 -12.85 -15.65
N THR A 70 -3.45 -12.73 -16.55
CA THR A 70 -4.08 -13.88 -17.22
C THR A 70 -3.38 -14.29 -18.52
N ALA A 71 -2.43 -13.50 -19.02
CA ALA A 71 -1.63 -13.88 -20.18
C ALA A 71 -0.75 -15.11 -19.89
N THR A 72 -0.58 -15.94 -20.91
CA THR A 72 0.33 -17.09 -20.91
C THR A 72 1.33 -16.96 -22.06
N ASP A 73 2.31 -17.85 -22.12
CA ASP A 73 3.29 -17.87 -23.21
C ASP A 73 2.67 -18.14 -24.59
N VAL A 74 1.44 -18.68 -24.61
CA VAL A 74 0.75 -19.13 -25.83
C VAL A 74 -0.57 -18.41 -26.10
N ALA A 75 -1.03 -17.54 -25.17
CA ALA A 75 -2.30 -16.82 -25.33
C ALA A 75 -2.23 -15.43 -24.67
N PRO A 76 -2.85 -14.41 -25.31
CA PRO A 76 -3.03 -13.11 -24.68
C PRO A 76 -3.92 -13.23 -23.44
N GLY A 77 -3.74 -12.31 -22.50
CA GLY A 77 -4.58 -12.23 -21.32
C GLY A 77 -5.98 -11.67 -21.62
N THR A 78 -6.83 -11.75 -20.63
CA THR A 78 -8.21 -11.25 -20.71
C THR A 78 -8.31 -9.93 -19.94
N PRO A 79 -8.61 -8.81 -20.60
CA PRO A 79 -8.86 -7.55 -19.93
C PRO A 79 -10.15 -7.58 -19.10
N MET A 80 -10.16 -6.93 -17.94
CA MET A 80 -11.29 -6.86 -17.01
C MET A 80 -11.59 -5.39 -16.62
N TRP A 81 -11.69 -4.53 -17.63
CA TRP A 81 -11.90 -3.08 -17.43
C TRP A 81 -13.24 -2.75 -16.79
N ALA A 82 -14.28 -3.51 -17.10
CA ALA A 82 -15.61 -3.30 -16.55
C ALA A 82 -15.62 -3.62 -15.04
N GLU A 83 -14.99 -4.70 -14.65
CA GLU A 83 -14.84 -5.12 -13.26
C GLU A 83 -13.97 -4.12 -12.46
N ALA A 84 -12.88 -3.63 -13.08
CA ALA A 84 -12.03 -2.59 -12.47
C ALA A 84 -12.85 -1.31 -12.20
N LYS A 85 -13.64 -0.88 -13.20
CA LYS A 85 -14.52 0.28 -13.05
C LYS A 85 -15.57 0.07 -11.95
N ALA A 86 -16.22 -1.10 -11.91
CA ALA A 86 -17.21 -1.43 -10.89
C ALA A 86 -16.60 -1.40 -9.48
N ALA A 87 -15.41 -1.93 -9.28
CA ALA A 87 -14.71 -1.88 -8.00
C ALA A 87 -14.40 -0.42 -7.57
N CYS A 88 -13.99 0.44 -8.51
CA CYS A 88 -13.81 1.86 -8.23
C CYS A 88 -15.15 2.55 -7.85
N GLU A 89 -16.24 2.21 -8.52
CA GLU A 89 -17.57 2.77 -8.20
C GLU A 89 -18.03 2.38 -6.79
N GLU A 90 -17.70 1.17 -6.31
CA GLU A 90 -17.96 0.80 -4.92
C GLU A 90 -17.15 1.67 -3.94
N ILE A 91 -15.87 1.95 -4.23
CA ILE A 91 -15.05 2.85 -3.39
C ILE A 91 -15.68 4.24 -3.28
N TYR A 92 -16.18 4.82 -4.39
CA TYR A 92 -16.86 6.12 -4.36
C TYR A 92 -18.11 6.10 -3.48
N LYS A 93 -18.90 5.02 -3.48
CA LYS A 93 -20.08 4.88 -2.63
C LYS A 93 -19.76 4.82 -1.14
N LEU A 94 -18.53 4.37 -0.81
CA LEU A 94 -18.07 4.25 0.58
C LEU A 94 -17.66 5.59 1.22
N GLY A 95 -17.60 6.69 0.45
CA GLY A 95 -17.35 8.03 0.97
C GLY A 95 -15.87 8.41 1.06
N TYR A 96 -14.97 7.68 0.45
CA TYR A 96 -13.58 8.10 0.29
C TYR A 96 -13.49 9.37 -0.58
N SER A 97 -12.55 10.23 -0.27
CA SER A 97 -12.37 11.51 -0.96
C SER A 97 -10.89 11.84 -1.13
N ILE A 98 -10.55 12.50 -2.23
CA ILE A 98 -9.19 12.97 -2.48
C ILE A 98 -8.88 14.11 -1.50
N CYS A 99 -7.71 14.07 -0.87
CA CYS A 99 -7.23 15.13 0.02
C CYS A 99 -6.99 16.42 -0.79
N PRO A 100 -7.59 17.55 -0.40
CA PRO A 100 -7.44 18.80 -1.13
C PRO A 100 -6.03 19.40 -1.03
N ASP A 101 -5.27 19.04 0.00
CA ASP A 101 -3.86 19.41 0.17
C ASP A 101 -2.98 18.17 -0.06
N TYR A 102 -2.43 18.05 -1.26
CA TYR A 102 -1.56 16.94 -1.62
C TYR A 102 -0.35 16.78 -0.67
N ALA A 103 0.22 17.89 -0.21
CA ALA A 103 1.36 17.86 0.69
C ALA A 103 1.01 17.24 2.06
N ALA A 104 -0.24 17.35 2.51
CA ALA A 104 -0.69 16.77 3.77
C ALA A 104 -0.60 15.23 3.79
N LEU A 105 -0.65 14.57 2.63
CA LEU A 105 -0.50 13.12 2.52
C LEU A 105 0.89 12.62 2.95
N PHE A 106 1.89 13.50 2.93
CA PHE A 106 3.31 13.14 3.16
C PHE A 106 3.90 13.78 4.42
N ARG A 107 3.10 14.52 5.18
CA ARG A 107 3.54 15.08 6.47
C ARG A 107 3.58 14.01 7.56
N GLY A 108 4.37 14.27 8.60
CA GLY A 108 4.50 13.35 9.74
C GLY A 108 3.20 13.10 10.51
N ASP A 109 2.25 14.02 10.43
CA ASP A 109 0.91 13.95 11.03
C ASP A 109 -0.19 13.44 10.09
N ASN A 110 0.16 12.87 8.94
CA ASN A 110 -0.81 12.43 7.94
C ASN A 110 -1.81 11.40 8.48
N GLY A 111 -1.41 10.58 9.44
CA GLY A 111 -2.27 9.62 10.12
C GLY A 111 -3.31 10.26 11.05
N GLU A 112 -3.11 11.50 11.47
CA GLU A 112 -4.01 12.28 12.32
C GLU A 112 -4.88 13.25 11.51
N ASN A 113 -4.42 13.65 10.33
CA ASN A 113 -5.12 14.56 9.45
C ASN A 113 -6.35 13.88 8.82
N ALA A 114 -7.55 14.34 9.17
CA ALA A 114 -8.81 13.74 8.70
C ALA A 114 -8.96 13.75 7.17
N ASN A 115 -8.47 14.78 6.47
CA ASN A 115 -8.53 14.86 5.02
C ASN A 115 -7.57 13.85 4.37
N ALA A 116 -6.36 13.70 4.90
CA ALA A 116 -5.41 12.69 4.42
C ALA A 116 -5.94 11.27 4.66
N ARG A 117 -6.45 11.01 5.86
CA ARG A 117 -7.09 9.71 6.18
C ARG A 117 -8.27 9.39 5.27
N GLY A 118 -9.02 10.41 4.85
CA GLY A 118 -10.15 10.29 3.93
C GLY A 118 -9.78 9.73 2.56
N GLU A 119 -8.52 9.83 2.14
CA GLU A 119 -8.01 9.30 0.88
C GLU A 119 -7.44 7.88 1.00
N PHE A 120 -6.95 7.49 2.19
CA PHE A 120 -6.26 6.22 2.36
C PHE A 120 -7.22 5.03 2.39
N LEU A 121 -7.13 4.15 1.42
CA LEU A 121 -7.86 2.88 1.39
C LEU A 121 -7.23 1.83 2.33
N PHE A 122 -5.92 1.89 2.51
CA PHE A 122 -5.17 1.03 3.41
C PHE A 122 -3.91 1.75 3.88
N ALA A 123 -3.64 1.72 5.16
CA ALA A 123 -2.44 2.32 5.74
C ALA A 123 -1.69 1.32 6.61
N VAL A 124 -0.37 1.39 6.56
CA VAL A 124 0.51 0.72 7.53
C VAL A 124 1.03 1.81 8.46
N PRO A 125 0.54 1.87 9.70
CA PRO A 125 0.93 2.92 10.63
C PRO A 125 2.36 2.71 11.12
N TYR A 126 3.07 3.80 11.24
CA TYR A 126 4.34 3.88 11.96
C TYR A 126 4.28 5.05 12.93
N ASP A 127 4.77 4.85 14.12
CA ASP A 127 4.94 5.89 15.15
C ASP A 127 6.28 5.71 15.84
N ALA A 128 6.62 6.67 16.72
CA ALA A 128 7.93 6.66 17.40
C ALA A 128 7.95 5.75 18.63
N GLU A 129 6.81 5.26 19.10
CA GLU A 129 6.68 4.53 20.38
C GLU A 129 6.39 3.05 20.15
N ASP A 130 5.21 2.73 19.55
CA ASP A 130 4.70 1.35 19.48
C ASP A 130 5.03 0.66 18.16
N ALA A 131 5.06 1.39 17.05
CA ALA A 131 5.27 0.86 15.70
C ALA A 131 6.45 1.54 14.99
N GLN A 132 7.63 1.42 15.57
CA GLN A 132 8.85 2.07 15.05
C GLN A 132 9.31 1.46 13.74
N SER A 133 9.65 2.34 12.78
CA SER A 133 10.27 1.95 11.51
C SER A 133 11.77 2.21 11.56
N TYR A 134 12.56 1.19 11.82
CA TYR A 134 14.01 1.28 11.75
C TYR A 134 14.47 1.33 10.28
N GLY A 135 14.52 2.52 9.70
CA GLY A 135 15.03 2.76 8.37
C GLY A 135 14.05 2.54 7.20
N GLY A 136 12.76 2.27 7.46
CA GLY A 136 11.77 2.06 6.41
C GLY A 136 11.47 3.31 5.58
N THR A 137 10.40 4.02 5.91
CA THR A 137 9.98 5.23 5.18
C THR A 137 11.01 6.36 5.29
N GLY A 138 11.65 6.53 6.46
CA GLY A 138 12.73 7.49 6.65
C GLY A 138 13.87 7.26 5.65
N TYR A 139 14.32 6.01 5.51
CA TYR A 139 15.35 5.67 4.53
C TYR A 139 14.94 6.02 3.10
N LEU A 140 13.71 5.66 2.68
CA LEU A 140 13.23 5.95 1.31
C LEU A 140 13.13 7.46 1.05
N THR A 141 12.70 8.23 2.04
CA THR A 141 12.62 9.70 1.94
C THR A 141 14.01 10.31 1.81
N PHE A 142 14.94 9.90 2.66
CA PHE A 142 16.32 10.41 2.62
C PHE A 142 17.12 9.88 1.43
N ALA A 143 16.84 8.67 0.94
CA ALA A 143 17.54 8.10 -0.21
C ALA A 143 17.30 8.87 -1.50
N ALA A 144 16.18 9.58 -1.60
CA ALA A 144 15.84 10.42 -2.75
C ALA A 144 16.47 11.82 -2.68
N ALA A 145 16.98 12.25 -1.51
CA ALA A 145 17.60 13.56 -1.31
C ALA A 145 19.12 13.48 -1.45
N ALA A 146 19.75 14.47 -2.07
CA ALA A 146 21.21 14.61 -2.04
C ALA A 146 21.66 14.96 -0.62
N ALA A 147 22.91 14.62 -0.27
CA ALA A 147 23.47 14.90 1.06
C ALA A 147 23.42 16.38 1.45
N THR A 148 23.31 17.26 0.46
CA THR A 148 23.26 18.73 0.63
C THR A 148 21.85 19.30 0.58
N ASP A 149 20.81 18.48 0.36
CA ASP A 149 19.45 18.97 0.12
C ASP A 149 18.68 19.25 1.43
N VAL A 150 19.09 18.63 2.51
CA VAL A 150 18.49 18.81 3.84
C VAL A 150 19.52 19.45 4.77
N LYS A 151 19.23 20.63 5.21
CA LYS A 151 20.12 21.46 6.01
C LYS A 151 19.41 21.84 7.33
N ASP A 152 20.11 21.70 8.44
CA ASP A 152 19.76 22.33 9.71
C ASP A 152 20.66 23.56 9.90
N ASP A 153 20.06 24.73 9.77
CA ASP A 153 20.77 26.02 9.91
C ASP A 153 20.93 26.46 11.37
N LYS A 154 20.58 25.58 12.32
CA LYS A 154 20.60 25.85 13.77
C LYS A 154 19.86 27.11 14.18
N GLY A 155 19.07 27.71 13.30
CA GLY A 155 18.40 28.99 13.50
C GLY A 155 19.36 30.19 13.51
N THR A 156 20.55 30.04 12.93
CA THR A 156 21.58 31.10 12.84
C THR A 156 21.74 31.57 11.39
N SER A 157 22.46 32.69 11.20
CA SER A 157 22.88 33.16 9.89
C SER A 157 24.34 32.77 9.56
N ASP A 158 24.96 31.99 10.38
CA ASP A 158 26.32 31.50 10.21
C ASP A 158 26.29 30.15 9.51
N GLU A 159 26.65 30.12 8.22
CA GLU A 159 26.64 28.90 7.42
C GLU A 159 27.74 27.90 7.83
N SER A 160 28.66 28.29 8.72
CA SER A 160 29.76 27.42 9.17
C SER A 160 29.32 26.42 10.24
N ASP A 161 28.19 26.65 10.92
CA ASP A 161 27.59 25.74 11.92
C ASP A 161 26.45 24.88 11.37
N ASP A 162 26.14 24.99 10.08
CA ASP A 162 25.12 24.20 9.41
C ASP A 162 25.45 22.72 9.42
N GLU A 163 24.46 21.90 9.72
CA GLU A 163 24.54 20.45 9.56
C GLU A 163 23.72 19.99 8.36
N PHE A 164 24.32 19.18 7.50
CA PHE A 164 23.65 18.58 6.37
C PHE A 164 23.24 17.14 6.68
N PHE A 165 21.94 16.86 6.53
CA PHE A 165 21.36 15.55 6.71
C PHE A 165 21.04 14.96 5.32
N GLY A 166 21.99 14.25 4.78
CA GLY A 166 21.74 13.44 3.57
C GLY A 166 22.01 11.98 3.86
N PRO A 167 21.62 11.07 2.98
CA PRO A 167 21.93 9.65 3.13
C PRO A 167 23.44 9.47 2.96
N THR A 168 24.15 9.60 4.07
CA THR A 168 25.58 9.28 4.11
C THR A 168 25.75 7.82 3.82
N GLY A 169 26.25 7.49 2.64
CA GLY A 169 26.55 6.11 2.22
C GLY A 169 25.86 5.61 0.97
N ILE A 170 24.93 6.37 0.36
CA ILE A 170 24.36 5.99 -0.93
C ILE A 170 25.19 6.54 -2.12
N ASN A 171 26.08 7.46 -1.88
CA ASN A 171 26.97 8.06 -2.87
C ASN A 171 28.40 7.48 -2.88
N ASN A 172 28.57 6.20 -2.47
CA ASN A 172 29.84 5.49 -2.59
C ASN A 172 29.70 4.28 -3.48
#